data_90e729f1537e71a2e91bb9748f4170fb
#
_entry.id   90e729f1537e71a2e91bb9748f4170fb
#
_cell.length_a   1.000
_cell.length_b   1.000
_cell.length_c   1.000
_cell.angle_alpha   90.00
_cell.angle_beta   90.00
_cell.angle_gamma   90.00
#
_symmetry.space_group_name_H-M   'P 1'
#
loop_
_entity.id
_entity.type
_entity.pdbx_description
1 polymer ?
#
loop_
_entity_poly.entity_id
_entity_poly.type
_entity_poly.pdbx_seq_one_letter_code
_entity_poly.pdbx_strand_id
1 'polypeptide(L)'
;MTLPAPQPTDDDPGMPAERRIAVLLLASTAAALGLAAVYVAGGHPQAEGALLAVALGGIGFALVLWARGLSTEGPVIAPRGKLGGDEEDEEFVEDRVEKVTHEPGRRSVLKLFWAAGGALALSAIFPIRSLGPAPGRDLLTTAWRAGARLVDEEGRPVRTETLPVGGTLTAFPEGTERAGDSSVVLIRVEEGAMQPRPGREDWTPQGYVAYSKICPHVGCPVGLYQADTHQLLCPCHQSTFDVLHGARPSFGPATRSLPQLPLAVNPEGFLVAQGDFEEPVGPGFWNRG
;
A
#
# COMPACT_ATOMS: atom_id res chain seq x y z
N MET A 1 39.51 -42.89 29.09
CA MET A 1 38.60 -42.25 30.07
C MET A 1 37.42 -41.74 29.26
N THR A 2 36.46 -42.61 29.05
CA THR A 2 35.26 -42.35 28.24
C THR A 2 34.27 -41.57 29.07
N LEU A 3 33.97 -40.34 28.65
CA LEU A 3 32.89 -39.54 29.22
C LEU A 3 31.55 -40.18 28.85
N PRO A 4 30.63 -40.34 29.81
CA PRO A 4 29.33 -40.87 29.51
C PRO A 4 28.53 -39.90 28.60
N ALA A 5 27.84 -40.49 27.63
CA ALA A 5 26.93 -39.74 26.75
C ALA A 5 25.86 -39.01 27.59
N PRO A 6 25.49 -37.79 27.23
CA PRO A 6 24.41 -37.09 27.92
C PRO A 6 23.11 -37.89 27.77
N GLN A 7 22.56 -38.26 28.93
CA GLN A 7 21.23 -38.91 29.01
C GLN A 7 20.16 -37.90 28.61
N PRO A 8 19.19 -38.24 27.79
CA PRO A 8 18.02 -37.40 27.57
C PRO A 8 17.26 -37.27 28.90
N THR A 9 17.04 -36.05 29.34
CA THR A 9 16.14 -35.76 30.48
C THR A 9 14.69 -35.97 30.02
N ASP A 10 14.19 -37.15 30.27
CA ASP A 10 12.80 -37.53 30.13
C ASP A 10 12.01 -37.01 31.34
N ASP A 11 11.64 -35.75 31.38
CA ASP A 11 10.69 -35.23 32.36
C ASP A 11 9.90 -34.01 31.81
N ASP A 12 9.16 -34.19 30.72
CA ASP A 12 8.01 -33.32 30.44
C ASP A 12 6.86 -34.15 29.84
N PRO A 13 5.74 -34.33 30.59
CA PRO A 13 4.55 -35.03 30.09
C PRO A 13 3.79 -34.24 29.02
N GLY A 14 4.37 -33.14 28.53
CA GLY A 14 3.83 -32.33 27.44
C GLY A 14 4.04 -32.92 26.06
N MET A 15 3.32 -32.42 25.08
CA MET A 15 3.52 -32.76 23.69
C MET A 15 4.98 -32.50 23.25
N PRO A 16 5.61 -33.41 22.47
CA PRO A 16 6.94 -33.20 21.89
C PRO A 16 7.04 -31.86 21.20
N ALA A 17 8.19 -31.20 21.27
CA ALA A 17 8.40 -29.85 20.68
C ALA A 17 8.00 -29.79 19.20
N GLU A 18 8.31 -30.83 18.44
CA GLU A 18 7.91 -30.96 17.02
C GLU A 18 6.38 -30.91 16.82
N ARG A 19 5.64 -31.56 17.70
CA ARG A 19 4.18 -31.58 17.65
C ARG A 19 3.59 -30.22 17.97
N ARG A 20 4.16 -29.47 18.94
CA ARG A 20 3.77 -28.09 19.26
C ARG A 20 4.02 -27.16 18.09
N ILE A 21 5.19 -27.29 17.44
CA ILE A 21 5.54 -26.51 16.24
C ILE A 21 4.57 -26.82 15.10
N ALA A 22 4.30 -28.09 14.82
CA ALA A 22 3.36 -28.51 13.78
C ALA A 22 1.95 -27.96 14.01
N VAL A 23 1.44 -28.00 15.24
CA VAL A 23 0.12 -27.45 15.60
C VAL A 23 0.09 -25.93 15.37
N LEU A 24 1.13 -25.21 15.76
CA LEU A 24 1.21 -23.75 15.55
C LEU A 24 1.23 -23.40 14.06
N LEU A 25 2.00 -24.11 13.25
CA LEU A 25 2.05 -23.89 11.81
C LEU A 25 0.72 -24.21 11.13
N LEU A 26 0.05 -25.29 11.53
CA LEU A 26 -1.29 -25.62 11.03
C LEU A 26 -2.32 -24.57 11.43
N ALA A 27 -2.29 -24.08 12.66
CA ALA A 27 -3.18 -23.02 13.11
C ALA A 27 -2.92 -21.72 12.34
N SER A 28 -1.64 -21.37 12.08
CA SER A 28 -1.27 -20.21 11.27
C SER A 28 -1.79 -20.33 9.83
N THR A 29 -1.67 -21.54 9.25
CA THR A 29 -2.19 -21.80 7.89
C THR A 29 -3.71 -21.67 7.85
N ALA A 30 -4.42 -22.23 8.83
CA ALA A 30 -5.87 -22.10 8.93
C ALA A 30 -6.32 -20.64 9.10
N ALA A 31 -5.59 -19.86 9.93
CA ALA A 31 -5.86 -18.44 10.12
C ALA A 31 -5.61 -17.63 8.83
N ALA A 32 -4.56 -17.94 8.07
CA ALA A 32 -4.28 -17.29 6.79
C ALA A 32 -5.37 -17.60 5.74
N LEU A 33 -5.86 -18.84 5.69
CA LEU A 33 -6.98 -19.21 4.82
C LEU A 33 -8.28 -18.51 5.25
N GLY A 34 -8.54 -18.43 6.56
CA GLY A 34 -9.66 -17.68 7.12
C GLY A 34 -9.59 -16.18 6.79
N LEU A 35 -8.41 -15.58 6.88
CA LEU A 35 -8.16 -14.18 6.49
C LEU A 35 -8.52 -13.95 5.02
N ALA A 36 -8.06 -14.84 4.14
CA ALA A 36 -8.37 -14.77 2.72
C ALA A 36 -9.89 -14.86 2.46
N ALA A 37 -10.58 -15.77 3.16
CA ALA A 37 -12.03 -15.92 3.05
C ALA A 37 -12.80 -14.69 3.51
N VAL A 38 -12.44 -14.11 4.66
CA VAL A 38 -13.04 -12.87 5.20
C VAL A 38 -12.82 -11.71 4.25
N TYR A 39 -11.61 -11.56 3.72
CA TYR A 39 -11.28 -10.51 2.75
C TYR A 39 -12.13 -10.60 1.48
N VAL A 40 -12.31 -11.80 0.92
CA VAL A 40 -13.14 -12.03 -0.28
C VAL A 40 -14.63 -11.82 -0.01
N ALA A 41 -15.08 -12.07 1.22
CA ALA A 41 -16.47 -11.86 1.63
C ALA A 41 -16.86 -10.38 1.86
N GLY A 42 -15.95 -9.45 1.62
CA GLY A 42 -16.20 -8.00 1.75
C GLY A 42 -15.45 -7.34 2.89
N GLY A 43 -14.62 -8.10 3.62
CA GLY A 43 -13.76 -7.59 4.68
C GLY A 43 -14.49 -7.38 6.02
N HIS A 44 -13.76 -7.55 7.11
CA HIS A 44 -14.19 -7.19 8.46
C HIS A 44 -12.94 -6.85 9.29
N PRO A 45 -12.63 -5.57 9.54
CA PRO A 45 -11.33 -5.14 10.07
C PRO A 45 -10.89 -5.86 11.36
N GLN A 46 -11.83 -6.12 12.28
CA GLN A 46 -11.51 -6.80 13.55
C GLN A 46 -11.18 -8.29 13.33
N ALA A 47 -11.93 -8.97 12.44
CA ALA A 47 -11.67 -10.36 12.10
C ALA A 47 -10.36 -10.52 11.32
N GLU A 48 -10.09 -9.63 10.38
CA GLU A 48 -8.83 -9.60 9.62
C GLU A 48 -7.64 -9.36 10.53
N GLY A 49 -7.73 -8.39 11.45
CA GLY A 49 -6.68 -8.11 12.43
C GLY A 49 -6.40 -9.31 13.33
N ALA A 50 -7.44 -9.99 13.84
CA ALA A 50 -7.30 -11.18 14.69
C ALA A 50 -6.69 -12.35 13.93
N LEU A 51 -7.15 -12.63 12.71
CA LEU A 51 -6.64 -13.72 11.87
C LEU A 51 -5.19 -13.46 11.45
N LEU A 52 -4.85 -12.23 11.13
CA LEU A 52 -3.47 -11.82 10.82
C LEU A 52 -2.55 -12.00 12.02
N ALA A 53 -3.01 -11.60 13.22
CA ALA A 53 -2.24 -11.78 14.46
C ALA A 53 -1.98 -13.26 14.76
N VAL A 54 -2.97 -14.13 14.59
CA VAL A 54 -2.81 -15.58 14.78
C VAL A 54 -1.89 -16.18 13.70
N ALA A 55 -2.02 -15.78 12.43
CA ALA A 55 -1.21 -16.29 11.34
C ALA A 55 0.28 -15.93 11.54
N LEU A 56 0.61 -14.67 11.77
CA LEU A 56 1.99 -14.22 11.94
C LEU A 56 2.56 -14.59 13.32
N GLY A 57 1.77 -14.45 14.37
CA GLY A 57 2.17 -14.79 15.74
C GLY A 57 2.47 -16.26 15.89
N GLY A 58 1.66 -17.14 15.29
CA GLY A 58 1.87 -18.58 15.31
C GLY A 58 3.16 -18.99 14.61
N ILE A 59 3.48 -18.40 13.45
CA ILE A 59 4.77 -18.61 12.76
C ILE A 59 5.94 -18.13 13.64
N GLY A 60 5.84 -16.92 14.21
CA GLY A 60 6.90 -16.37 15.07
C GLY A 60 7.16 -17.25 16.29
N PHE A 61 6.10 -17.74 16.95
CA PHE A 61 6.22 -18.62 18.12
C PHE A 61 6.77 -20.00 17.75
N ALA A 62 6.37 -20.56 16.61
CA ALA A 62 6.92 -21.80 16.07
C ALA A 62 8.42 -21.70 15.81
N LEU A 63 8.90 -20.58 15.24
CA LEU A 63 10.32 -20.32 15.00
C LEU A 63 11.11 -20.21 16.31
N VAL A 64 10.56 -19.55 17.33
CA VAL A 64 11.20 -19.46 18.66
C VAL A 64 11.31 -20.85 19.31
N LEU A 65 10.26 -21.68 19.25
CA LEU A 65 10.31 -23.05 19.76
C LEU A 65 11.32 -23.89 19.00
N TRP A 66 11.37 -23.76 17.70
CA TRP A 66 12.33 -24.45 16.85
C TRP A 66 13.76 -24.05 17.17
N ALA A 67 14.03 -22.75 17.24
CA ALA A 67 15.36 -22.23 17.59
C ALA A 67 15.83 -22.73 18.96
N ARG A 68 14.94 -22.75 19.97
CA ARG A 68 15.23 -23.31 21.29
C ARG A 68 15.53 -24.80 21.26
N GLY A 69 14.82 -25.55 20.43
CA GLY A 69 15.06 -27.00 20.26
C GLY A 69 16.37 -27.31 19.54
N LEU A 70 16.88 -26.38 18.70
CA LEU A 70 18.16 -26.54 18.01
C LEU A 70 19.35 -26.01 18.83
N SER A 71 19.09 -25.20 19.86
CA SER A 71 20.16 -24.66 20.72
C SER A 71 20.62 -25.73 21.69
N THR A 72 21.80 -26.28 21.47
CA THR A 72 22.45 -27.15 22.42
C THR A 72 22.89 -26.33 23.64
N GLU A 73 22.40 -26.69 24.84
CA GLU A 73 22.84 -26.10 26.09
C GLU A 73 24.25 -26.60 26.42
N GLY A 74 25.22 -25.70 26.44
CA GLY A 74 26.59 -25.96 26.85
C GLY A 74 27.63 -25.83 25.74
N PRO A 75 28.92 -25.90 26.10
CA PRO A 75 30.01 -25.80 25.11
C PRO A 75 30.04 -27.07 24.25
N VAL A 76 29.79 -26.92 22.95
CA VAL A 76 29.95 -28.00 21.98
C VAL A 76 31.45 -28.15 21.67
N ILE A 77 32.08 -29.19 22.23
CA ILE A 77 33.43 -29.59 21.88
C ILE A 77 33.30 -30.61 20.76
N ALA A 78 33.52 -30.19 19.52
CA ALA A 78 33.66 -31.09 18.40
C ALA A 78 35.12 -31.56 18.33
N PRO A 79 35.48 -32.80 18.67
CA PRO A 79 36.83 -33.32 18.43
C PRO A 79 37.05 -33.34 16.92
N ARG A 80 38.09 -32.64 16.46
CA ARG A 80 38.49 -32.73 15.06
C ARG A 80 39.25 -34.06 14.90
N GLY A 81 38.66 -34.98 14.18
CA GLY A 81 39.33 -36.18 13.71
C GLY A 81 40.55 -35.84 12.85
N LYS A 82 41.48 -36.78 12.71
CA LYS A 82 42.61 -36.64 11.79
C LYS A 82 42.10 -36.41 10.35
N LEU A 83 42.76 -35.56 9.59
CA LEU A 83 42.53 -35.35 8.15
C LEU A 83 42.88 -36.61 7.33
N GLY A 84 42.12 -37.60 7.39
CA GLY A 84 42.20 -38.88 6.71
C GLY A 84 41.22 -39.79 7.41
N GLY A 85 40.09 -40.08 6.78
CA GLY A 85 39.07 -40.93 7.36
C GLY A 85 39.58 -42.32 7.62
N ASP A 86 39.22 -42.90 8.76
CA ASP A 86 39.38 -44.33 9.02
C ASP A 86 38.24 -45.05 8.24
N GLU A 87 38.37 -46.37 8.03
CA GLU A 87 37.33 -47.19 7.36
C GLU A 87 35.93 -46.95 7.99
N GLU A 88 35.88 -46.68 9.30
CA GLU A 88 34.66 -46.40 10.06
C GLU A 88 34.05 -45.01 9.68
N ASP A 89 34.89 -44.03 9.34
CA ASP A 89 34.46 -42.72 8.84
C ASP A 89 33.93 -42.80 7.40
N GLU A 90 34.52 -43.65 6.55
CA GLU A 90 34.07 -43.91 5.18
C GLU A 90 32.69 -44.63 5.21
N GLU A 91 32.54 -45.64 6.04
CA GLU A 91 31.26 -46.36 6.22
C GLU A 91 30.17 -45.43 6.77
N PHE A 92 30.52 -44.52 7.71
CA PHE A 92 29.60 -43.52 8.24
C PHE A 92 29.16 -42.51 7.18
N VAL A 93 30.05 -42.05 6.33
CA VAL A 93 29.74 -41.15 5.23
C VAL A 93 28.93 -41.85 4.16
N GLU A 94 29.28 -43.11 3.80
CA GLU A 94 28.52 -43.88 2.84
C GLU A 94 27.07 -44.15 3.33
N ASP A 95 26.87 -44.53 4.60
CA ASP A 95 25.54 -44.74 5.20
C ASP A 95 24.71 -43.42 5.22
N ARG A 96 25.40 -42.29 5.48
CA ARG A 96 24.73 -40.97 5.44
C ARG A 96 24.39 -40.55 4.03
N VAL A 97 25.30 -40.76 3.07
CA VAL A 97 25.04 -40.45 1.65
C VAL A 97 23.99 -41.38 1.10
N GLU A 98 23.98 -42.65 1.45
CA GLU A 98 22.92 -43.59 1.05
C GLU A 98 21.58 -43.20 1.64
N LYS A 99 21.49 -42.79 2.92
CA LYS A 99 20.27 -42.28 3.54
C LYS A 99 19.77 -40.97 2.92
N VAL A 100 20.68 -40.07 2.53
CA VAL A 100 20.34 -38.82 1.84
C VAL A 100 19.97 -39.06 0.37
N THR A 101 20.59 -40.04 -0.29
CA THR A 101 20.26 -40.42 -1.69
C THR A 101 19.05 -41.36 -1.83
N HIS A 102 18.62 -41.99 -0.76
CA HIS A 102 17.30 -42.66 -0.69
C HIS A 102 16.11 -41.71 -0.51
N GLU A 103 16.33 -40.55 -0.93
CA GLU A 103 15.46 -39.41 -1.02
C GLU A 103 14.15 -39.65 -1.77
N PRO A 104 13.12 -38.85 -1.47
CA PRO A 104 11.82 -38.98 -2.10
C PRO A 104 11.99 -39.10 -3.60
N GLY A 105 11.64 -40.26 -4.15
CA GLY A 105 11.90 -40.60 -5.53
C GLY A 105 11.48 -39.46 -6.46
N ARG A 106 12.15 -39.30 -7.60
CA ARG A 106 11.93 -38.28 -8.65
C ARG A 106 10.42 -37.93 -8.84
N ARG A 107 9.52 -38.90 -8.64
CA ARG A 107 8.08 -38.70 -8.68
C ARG A 107 7.54 -37.81 -7.53
N SER A 108 8.12 -37.90 -6.34
CA SER A 108 7.70 -37.11 -5.18
C SER A 108 8.17 -35.66 -5.32
N VAL A 109 9.39 -35.45 -5.81
CA VAL A 109 9.92 -34.11 -6.13
C VAL A 109 9.08 -33.46 -7.22
N LEU A 110 8.75 -34.18 -8.29
CA LEU A 110 7.88 -33.69 -9.34
C LEU A 110 6.47 -33.36 -8.84
N LYS A 111 5.87 -34.18 -7.96
CA LYS A 111 4.58 -33.86 -7.32
C LYS A 111 4.64 -32.59 -6.48
N LEU A 112 5.72 -32.41 -5.72
CA LEU A 112 5.94 -31.19 -4.93
C LEU A 112 6.09 -29.95 -5.83
N PHE A 113 6.85 -30.08 -6.92
CA PHE A 113 6.99 -29.02 -7.92
C PHE A 113 5.66 -28.63 -8.58
N TRP A 114 4.85 -29.63 -8.94
CA TRP A 114 3.52 -29.38 -9.50
C TRP A 114 2.57 -28.79 -8.47
N ALA A 115 2.62 -29.24 -7.21
CA ALA A 115 1.82 -28.66 -6.13
C ALA A 115 2.22 -27.20 -5.84
N ALA A 116 3.51 -26.93 -5.76
CA ALA A 116 4.03 -25.55 -5.56
C ALA A 116 3.69 -24.65 -6.76
N GLY A 117 3.87 -25.11 -7.99
CA GLY A 117 3.50 -24.40 -9.20
C GLY A 117 1.99 -24.15 -9.29
N GLY A 118 1.19 -25.13 -8.93
CA GLY A 118 -0.27 -24.98 -8.85
C GLY A 118 -0.71 -23.98 -7.79
N ALA A 119 -0.11 -24.03 -6.60
CA ALA A 119 -0.37 -23.05 -5.53
C ALA A 119 0.03 -21.61 -5.93
N LEU A 120 1.18 -21.45 -6.59
CA LEU A 120 1.62 -20.18 -7.12
C LEU A 120 0.69 -19.65 -8.21
N ALA A 121 0.24 -20.51 -9.13
CA ALA A 121 -0.71 -20.15 -10.16
C ALA A 121 -2.07 -19.73 -9.57
N LEU A 122 -2.57 -20.46 -8.57
CA LEU A 122 -3.79 -20.12 -7.84
C LEU A 122 -3.65 -18.79 -7.09
N SER A 123 -2.52 -18.55 -6.45
CA SER A 123 -2.25 -17.28 -5.76
C SER A 123 -2.14 -16.09 -6.73
N ALA A 124 -1.66 -16.30 -7.96
CA ALA A 124 -1.62 -15.28 -9.00
C ALA A 124 -3.00 -14.98 -9.61
N ILE A 125 -3.91 -15.97 -9.64
CA ILE A 125 -5.28 -15.77 -10.13
C ILE A 125 -6.16 -15.07 -9.09
N PHE A 126 -5.89 -15.28 -7.81
CA PHE A 126 -6.69 -14.74 -6.71
C PHE A 126 -6.77 -13.20 -6.70
N PRO A 127 -5.67 -12.44 -6.84
CA PRO A 127 -5.73 -10.98 -6.91
C PRO A 127 -6.48 -10.46 -8.14
N ILE A 128 -6.41 -11.16 -9.27
CA ILE A 128 -7.08 -10.74 -10.52
C ILE A 128 -8.60 -10.71 -10.33
N ARG A 129 -9.15 -11.66 -9.58
CA ARG A 129 -10.59 -11.68 -9.26
C ARG A 129 -11.00 -10.68 -8.19
N SER A 130 -10.11 -10.34 -7.25
CA SER A 130 -10.37 -9.38 -6.19
C SER A 130 -10.17 -7.92 -6.61
N LEU A 131 -9.48 -7.67 -7.73
CA LEU A 131 -9.28 -6.32 -8.26
C LEU A 131 -10.56 -5.68 -8.83
N GLY A 132 -11.66 -6.43 -8.89
CA GLY A 132 -12.90 -5.94 -9.49
C GLY A 132 -12.82 -5.77 -11.02
N PRO A 133 -13.81 -5.11 -11.63
CA PRO A 133 -13.75 -4.76 -13.05
C PRO A 133 -12.58 -3.80 -13.32
N ALA A 134 -11.97 -3.91 -14.50
CA ALA A 134 -10.94 -2.96 -14.91
C ALA A 134 -11.48 -1.53 -14.81
N PRO A 135 -10.74 -0.59 -14.19
CA PRO A 135 -11.25 0.74 -13.89
C PRO A 135 -11.63 1.57 -15.13
N GLY A 136 -11.26 1.13 -16.33
CA GLY A 136 -11.68 1.77 -17.57
C GLY A 136 -11.38 3.26 -17.61
N ARG A 137 -12.39 4.08 -17.91
CA ARG A 137 -12.30 5.54 -17.93
C ARG A 137 -12.52 6.19 -16.56
N ASP A 138 -12.90 5.42 -15.55
CA ASP A 138 -13.18 5.93 -14.20
C ASP A 138 -11.96 6.58 -13.55
N LEU A 139 -10.75 6.21 -13.99
CA LEU A 139 -9.51 6.88 -13.58
C LEU A 139 -9.28 8.26 -14.24
N LEU A 140 -10.04 8.58 -15.27
CA LEU A 140 -9.91 9.81 -16.04
C LEU A 140 -11.04 10.81 -15.75
N THR A 141 -12.04 10.40 -14.98
CA THR A 141 -13.22 11.22 -14.64
C THR A 141 -13.39 11.29 -13.14
N THR A 142 -13.91 12.42 -12.67
CA THR A 142 -14.22 12.65 -11.25
C THR A 142 -15.72 12.91 -11.07
N ALA A 143 -16.16 13.26 -9.88
CA ALA A 143 -17.55 13.64 -9.63
C ALA A 143 -17.91 15.06 -10.11
N TRP A 144 -16.92 15.83 -10.60
CA TRP A 144 -17.18 17.16 -11.14
C TRP A 144 -17.94 17.11 -12.47
N ARG A 145 -18.87 18.05 -12.62
CA ARG A 145 -19.66 18.26 -13.84
C ARG A 145 -20.04 19.72 -13.98
N ALA A 146 -20.38 20.14 -15.17
CA ALA A 146 -20.81 21.51 -15.42
C ALA A 146 -22.00 21.88 -14.53
N GLY A 147 -21.91 23.04 -13.85
CA GLY A 147 -22.90 23.54 -12.92
C GLY A 147 -22.84 22.96 -11.50
N ALA A 148 -21.95 21.99 -11.21
CA ALA A 148 -21.76 21.49 -9.86
C ALA A 148 -21.26 22.60 -8.94
N ARG A 149 -21.99 22.87 -7.84
CA ARG A 149 -21.54 23.84 -6.83
C ARG A 149 -20.37 23.30 -6.03
N LEU A 150 -19.44 24.20 -5.69
CA LEU A 150 -18.40 23.89 -4.74
C LEU A 150 -18.98 23.98 -3.32
N VAL A 151 -18.72 22.96 -2.52
CA VAL A 151 -19.08 22.92 -1.09
C VAL A 151 -17.84 22.64 -0.24
N ASP A 152 -17.85 23.09 1.02
CA ASP A 152 -16.80 22.78 1.98
C ASP A 152 -16.95 21.34 2.55
N GLU A 153 -16.11 20.98 3.54
CA GLU A 153 -16.12 19.67 4.19
C GLU A 153 -17.43 19.39 4.96
N GLU A 154 -18.16 20.43 5.35
CA GLU A 154 -19.46 20.33 6.01
C GLU A 154 -20.66 20.38 5.03
N GLY A 155 -20.39 20.42 3.73
CA GLY A 155 -21.43 20.49 2.69
C GLY A 155 -22.04 21.88 2.49
N ARG A 156 -21.42 22.95 3.03
CA ARG A 156 -21.92 24.33 2.87
C ARG A 156 -21.43 24.90 1.53
N PRO A 157 -22.35 25.46 0.71
CA PRO A 157 -21.97 26.03 -0.57
C PRO A 157 -21.01 27.22 -0.44
N VAL A 158 -19.98 27.23 -1.28
CA VAL A 158 -18.94 28.28 -1.29
C VAL A 158 -19.40 29.44 -2.15
N ARG A 159 -19.42 30.63 -1.54
CA ARG A 159 -19.74 31.89 -2.21
C ARG A 159 -18.46 32.71 -2.51
N THR A 160 -18.59 33.73 -3.36
CA THR A 160 -17.49 34.61 -3.70
C THR A 160 -17.01 35.48 -2.53
N GLU A 161 -17.76 35.58 -1.43
CA GLU A 161 -17.34 36.27 -0.21
C GLU A 161 -16.71 35.35 0.84
N THR A 162 -16.71 34.02 0.60
CA THR A 162 -16.32 33.02 1.61
C THR A 162 -14.83 33.13 1.98
N LEU A 163 -13.95 33.37 1.01
CA LEU A 163 -12.51 33.45 1.26
C LEU A 163 -11.99 34.87 1.07
N PRO A 164 -11.14 35.35 2.00
CA PRO A 164 -10.32 36.55 1.75
C PRO A 164 -9.22 36.25 0.71
N VAL A 165 -8.65 37.29 0.13
CA VAL A 165 -7.44 37.15 -0.70
C VAL A 165 -6.32 36.52 0.15
N GLY A 166 -5.62 35.55 -0.41
CA GLY A 166 -4.63 34.73 0.30
C GLY A 166 -5.23 33.55 1.07
N GLY A 167 -6.57 33.47 1.17
CA GLY A 167 -7.27 32.36 1.84
C GLY A 167 -7.31 31.07 1.01
N THR A 168 -7.44 29.96 1.71
CA THR A 168 -7.60 28.64 1.10
C THR A 168 -8.72 27.84 1.77
N LEU A 169 -9.35 26.93 1.00
CA LEU A 169 -10.40 26.02 1.48
C LEU A 169 -10.31 24.71 0.72
N THR A 170 -10.55 23.59 1.39
CA THR A 170 -10.82 22.32 0.70
C THR A 170 -12.27 22.32 0.24
N ALA A 171 -12.51 22.05 -1.04
CA ALA A 171 -13.86 21.99 -1.58
C ALA A 171 -14.12 20.71 -2.36
N PHE A 172 -15.39 20.36 -2.48
CA PHE A 172 -15.91 19.15 -3.12
C PHE A 172 -17.10 19.52 -4.02
N PRO A 173 -17.48 18.64 -4.96
CA PRO A 173 -18.76 18.78 -5.66
C PRO A 173 -19.91 18.53 -4.70
N GLU A 174 -20.94 19.35 -4.75
CA GLU A 174 -22.16 19.21 -3.92
C GLU A 174 -22.77 17.81 -4.03
N GLY A 175 -23.02 17.17 -2.88
CA GLY A 175 -23.56 15.81 -2.77
C GLY A 175 -22.54 14.68 -2.92
N THR A 176 -21.25 15.00 -3.04
CA THR A 176 -20.15 14.03 -3.18
C THR A 176 -18.93 14.41 -2.33
N GLU A 177 -19.15 14.92 -1.13
CA GLU A 177 -18.13 15.48 -0.22
C GLU A 177 -17.10 14.42 0.24
N ARG A 178 -17.37 13.13 -0.02
CA ARG A 178 -16.47 12.01 0.30
C ARG A 178 -15.72 11.45 -0.92
N ALA A 179 -15.93 12.03 -2.10
CA ALA A 179 -15.22 11.62 -3.30
C ALA A 179 -13.78 12.14 -3.24
N GLY A 180 -12.86 11.32 -2.76
CA GLY A 180 -11.46 11.72 -2.54
C GLY A 180 -10.74 12.16 -3.81
N ASP A 181 -11.08 11.59 -4.96
CA ASP A 181 -10.58 11.95 -6.30
C ASP A 181 -11.07 13.32 -6.80
N SER A 182 -12.14 13.81 -6.22
CA SER A 182 -12.82 15.06 -6.61
C SER A 182 -12.48 16.23 -5.67
N SER A 183 -11.64 16.01 -4.64
CA SER A 183 -11.24 17.07 -3.72
C SER A 183 -10.37 18.12 -4.42
N VAL A 184 -10.67 19.40 -4.18
CA VAL A 184 -9.87 20.52 -4.66
C VAL A 184 -9.36 21.38 -3.52
N VAL A 185 -8.21 21.97 -3.70
CA VAL A 185 -7.78 23.14 -2.93
C VAL A 185 -8.22 24.39 -3.69
N LEU A 186 -9.18 25.10 -3.11
CA LEU A 186 -9.66 26.39 -3.59
C LEU A 186 -8.80 27.49 -2.95
N ILE A 187 -8.28 28.38 -3.76
CA ILE A 187 -7.42 29.50 -3.34
C ILE A 187 -7.99 30.77 -3.91
N ARG A 188 -7.96 31.85 -3.15
CA ARG A 188 -8.24 33.19 -3.67
C ARG A 188 -6.97 34.01 -3.73
N VAL A 189 -6.54 34.36 -4.93
CA VAL A 189 -5.44 35.29 -5.19
C VAL A 189 -5.97 36.68 -5.54
N GLU A 190 -5.09 37.65 -5.65
CA GLU A 190 -5.46 38.99 -6.15
C GLU A 190 -6.03 38.87 -7.57
N GLU A 191 -7.07 39.62 -7.87
CA GLU A 191 -7.67 39.64 -9.18
C GLU A 191 -6.64 40.16 -10.22
N GLY A 192 -6.46 39.40 -11.30
CA GLY A 192 -5.46 39.68 -12.32
C GLY A 192 -4.04 39.16 -12.03
N ALA A 193 -3.78 38.59 -10.85
CA ALA A 193 -2.47 37.99 -10.54
C ALA A 193 -2.19 36.69 -11.30
N MET A 194 -3.24 35.95 -11.68
CA MET A 194 -3.11 34.69 -12.41
C MET A 194 -2.50 34.87 -13.79
N GLN A 195 -1.63 33.97 -14.16
CA GLN A 195 -1.09 33.80 -15.51
C GLN A 195 -1.61 32.49 -16.10
N PRO A 196 -2.85 32.51 -16.63
CA PRO A 196 -3.51 31.30 -17.08
C PRO A 196 -2.79 30.69 -18.27
N ARG A 197 -2.90 29.37 -18.42
CA ARG A 197 -2.48 28.68 -19.64
C ARG A 197 -3.43 29.06 -20.79
N PRO A 198 -2.97 29.03 -22.04
CA PRO A 198 -3.82 29.28 -23.21
C PRO A 198 -5.10 28.45 -23.17
N GLY A 199 -6.24 29.10 -23.36
CA GLY A 199 -7.57 28.46 -23.33
C GLY A 199 -8.17 28.30 -21.93
N ARG A 200 -7.54 28.86 -20.88
CA ARG A 200 -8.04 28.81 -19.50
C ARG A 200 -8.21 30.22 -18.87
N GLU A 201 -8.34 31.22 -19.71
CA GLU A 201 -8.42 32.62 -19.30
C GLU A 201 -9.66 32.92 -18.45
N ASP A 202 -10.74 32.18 -18.66
CA ASP A 202 -12.02 32.30 -17.96
C ASP A 202 -12.21 31.33 -16.79
N TRP A 203 -11.17 30.55 -16.40
CA TRP A 203 -11.27 29.56 -15.34
C TRP A 203 -11.06 30.10 -13.93
N THR A 204 -10.76 31.37 -13.77
CA THR A 204 -10.37 31.98 -12.50
C THR A 204 -11.20 33.22 -12.16
N PRO A 205 -12.52 33.07 -11.98
CA PRO A 205 -13.41 34.21 -11.71
C PRO A 205 -13.03 34.90 -10.40
N GLN A 206 -12.91 36.23 -10.42
CA GLN A 206 -12.67 37.08 -9.23
C GLN A 206 -11.43 36.64 -8.39
N GLY A 207 -10.39 36.12 -9.05
CA GLY A 207 -9.18 35.63 -8.39
C GLY A 207 -9.31 34.24 -7.74
N TYR A 208 -10.43 33.55 -7.91
CA TYR A 208 -10.58 32.18 -7.43
C TYR A 208 -9.96 31.17 -8.38
N VAL A 209 -9.12 30.28 -7.85
CA VAL A 209 -8.54 29.17 -8.60
C VAL A 209 -8.69 27.89 -7.78
N ALA A 210 -9.01 26.80 -8.44
CA ALA A 210 -9.13 25.46 -7.82
C ALA A 210 -8.20 24.47 -8.50
N TYR A 211 -7.41 23.78 -7.71
CA TYR A 211 -6.54 22.70 -8.18
C TYR A 211 -6.90 21.40 -7.49
N SER A 212 -6.74 20.28 -8.20
CA SER A 212 -6.87 18.96 -7.58
C SER A 212 -5.99 18.87 -6.35
N LYS A 213 -6.55 18.38 -5.25
CA LYS A 213 -5.83 18.19 -3.99
C LYS A 213 -4.91 16.97 -4.02
N ILE A 214 -4.93 16.16 -5.09
CA ILE A 214 -4.16 14.93 -5.20
C ILE A 214 -2.85 15.18 -5.93
N CYS A 215 -1.74 15.01 -5.19
CA CYS A 215 -0.39 15.21 -5.72
C CYS A 215 -0.09 14.23 -6.87
N PRO A 216 0.38 14.72 -8.03
CA PRO A 216 0.71 13.86 -9.16
C PRO A 216 1.97 13.01 -8.95
N HIS A 217 2.71 13.18 -7.84
CA HIS A 217 3.84 12.31 -7.50
C HIS A 217 3.34 10.91 -7.08
N VAL A 218 2.64 10.79 -5.95
CA VAL A 218 2.16 9.51 -5.41
C VAL A 218 0.77 9.61 -4.75
N GLY A 219 -0.02 10.65 -5.05
CA GLY A 219 -1.39 10.77 -4.59
C GLY A 219 -1.60 11.40 -3.21
N CYS A 220 -0.57 11.95 -2.57
CA CYS A 220 -0.72 12.63 -1.28
C CYS A 220 -1.59 13.89 -1.40
N PRO A 221 -2.36 14.27 -0.36
CA PRO A 221 -3.14 15.49 -0.38
C PRO A 221 -2.24 16.74 -0.30
N VAL A 222 -2.37 17.63 -1.27
CA VAL A 222 -1.73 18.94 -1.31
C VAL A 222 -2.62 19.96 -0.59
N GLY A 223 -2.04 20.88 0.21
CA GLY A 223 -2.88 21.80 0.93
C GLY A 223 -2.15 22.87 1.76
N LEU A 224 -0.83 22.88 1.77
CA LEU A 224 -0.05 23.90 2.47
C LEU A 224 0.21 25.07 1.52
N TYR A 225 -0.62 26.09 1.59
CA TYR A 225 -0.47 27.28 0.76
C TYR A 225 0.30 28.38 1.48
N GLN A 226 1.29 28.94 0.80
CA GLN A 226 2.06 30.12 1.21
C GLN A 226 1.59 31.31 0.37
N ALA A 227 0.84 32.21 0.99
CA ALA A 227 0.20 33.32 0.28
C ALA A 227 1.19 34.39 -0.21
N ASP A 228 2.28 34.60 0.50
CA ASP A 228 3.35 35.57 0.16
C ASP A 228 4.18 35.16 -1.07
N THR A 229 4.30 33.87 -1.32
CA THR A 229 5.07 33.33 -2.46
C THR A 229 4.19 32.67 -3.51
N HIS A 230 2.88 32.59 -3.28
CA HIS A 230 1.91 31.86 -4.09
C HIS A 230 2.30 30.39 -4.39
N GLN A 231 2.96 29.76 -3.42
CA GLN A 231 3.39 28.39 -3.53
C GLN A 231 2.43 27.45 -2.77
N LEU A 232 2.09 26.34 -3.40
CA LEU A 232 1.27 25.27 -2.82
C LEU A 232 2.13 24.04 -2.63
N LEU A 233 2.25 23.54 -1.38
CA LEU A 233 3.17 22.48 -1.01
C LEU A 233 2.45 21.17 -0.69
N CYS A 234 3.06 20.06 -1.12
CA CYS A 234 2.71 18.73 -0.73
C CYS A 234 3.54 18.31 0.51
N PRO A 235 2.89 17.94 1.65
CA PRO A 235 3.63 17.65 2.89
C PRO A 235 4.45 16.36 2.84
N CYS A 236 4.11 15.41 1.96
CA CYS A 236 4.71 14.07 1.96
C CYS A 236 6.17 14.09 1.44
N HIS A 237 6.39 14.68 0.26
CA HIS A 237 7.71 14.67 -0.38
C HIS A 237 8.12 16.08 -0.87
N GLN A 238 7.48 17.12 -0.30
CA GLN A 238 7.80 18.53 -0.52
C GLN A 238 7.74 18.99 -2.00
N SER A 239 6.91 18.33 -2.83
CA SER A 239 6.61 18.89 -4.14
C SER A 239 5.93 20.25 -3.97
N THR A 240 6.47 21.27 -4.62
CA THR A 240 5.97 22.63 -4.57
C THR A 240 5.44 23.06 -5.92
N PHE A 241 4.31 23.74 -5.92
CA PHE A 241 3.58 24.11 -7.13
C PHE A 241 3.34 25.63 -7.16
N ASP A 242 3.64 26.25 -8.28
CA ASP A 242 3.41 27.67 -8.53
C ASP A 242 1.95 27.90 -8.91
N VAL A 243 1.19 28.46 -7.97
CA VAL A 243 -0.26 28.67 -8.09
C VAL A 243 -0.60 29.62 -9.25
N LEU A 244 0.16 30.69 -9.45
CA LEU A 244 -0.13 31.70 -10.46
C LEU A 244 0.08 31.19 -11.88
N HIS A 245 0.91 30.17 -12.06
CA HIS A 245 1.26 29.59 -13.35
C HIS A 245 0.65 28.20 -13.59
N GLY A 246 -0.62 28.00 -13.23
CA GLY A 246 -1.34 26.75 -13.46
C GLY A 246 -0.82 25.58 -12.63
N ALA A 247 -0.39 25.85 -11.40
CA ALA A 247 0.18 24.90 -10.45
C ALA A 247 1.28 24.02 -11.06
N ARG A 248 2.16 24.61 -11.86
CA ARG A 248 3.34 23.90 -12.37
C ARG A 248 4.30 23.58 -11.22
N PRO A 249 4.97 22.41 -11.23
CA PRO A 249 5.94 22.10 -10.19
C PRO A 249 7.14 23.04 -10.29
N SER A 250 7.51 23.64 -9.16
CA SER A 250 8.69 24.50 -9.01
C SER A 250 9.80 23.79 -8.23
N PHE A 251 9.45 22.78 -7.41
CA PHE A 251 10.39 21.99 -6.61
C PHE A 251 9.81 20.61 -6.30
N GLY A 252 10.69 19.65 -5.98
CA GLY A 252 10.33 18.31 -5.52
C GLY A 252 10.07 17.30 -6.65
N PRO A 253 9.60 16.09 -6.32
CA PRO A 253 9.54 14.97 -7.25
C PRO A 253 8.32 14.95 -8.18
N ALA A 254 7.35 15.87 -8.03
CA ALA A 254 6.21 15.93 -8.94
C ALA A 254 6.66 16.33 -10.35
N THR A 255 6.29 15.56 -11.35
CA THR A 255 6.73 15.76 -12.76
C THR A 255 5.74 16.53 -13.62
N ARG A 256 4.54 16.80 -13.11
CA ARG A 256 3.49 17.55 -13.81
C ARG A 256 2.71 18.47 -12.88
N SER A 257 1.99 19.41 -13.48
CA SER A 257 1.11 20.33 -12.76
C SER A 257 -0.03 19.60 -12.05
N LEU A 258 -0.56 20.22 -10.99
CA LEU A 258 -1.87 19.84 -10.47
C LEU A 258 -2.93 20.17 -11.51
N PRO A 259 -3.88 19.25 -11.81
CA PRO A 259 -5.03 19.56 -12.63
C PRO A 259 -5.82 20.75 -12.08
N GLN A 260 -6.15 21.70 -12.95
CA GLN A 260 -6.97 22.83 -12.62
C GLN A 260 -8.44 22.53 -12.92
N LEU A 261 -9.33 22.85 -11.97
CA LEU A 261 -10.76 22.77 -12.18
C LEU A 261 -11.25 24.09 -12.81
N PRO A 262 -11.97 24.04 -13.94
CA PRO A 262 -12.56 25.25 -14.52
C PRO A 262 -13.69 25.77 -13.63
N LEU A 263 -13.56 27.03 -13.16
CA LEU A 263 -14.52 27.66 -12.25
C LEU A 263 -15.35 28.72 -12.98
N ALA A 264 -16.59 28.89 -12.51
CA ALA A 264 -17.43 30.03 -12.83
C ALA A 264 -18.16 30.52 -11.55
N VAL A 265 -18.81 31.68 -11.63
CA VAL A 265 -19.75 32.18 -10.63
C VAL A 265 -21.13 32.14 -11.21
N ASN A 266 -22.06 31.52 -10.52
CA ASN A 266 -23.46 31.49 -10.94
C ASN A 266 -24.19 32.82 -10.58
N PRO A 267 -25.39 33.07 -11.10
CA PRO A 267 -26.12 34.31 -10.82
C PRO A 267 -26.43 34.56 -9.33
N GLU A 268 -26.42 33.52 -8.53
CA GLU A 268 -26.67 33.58 -7.07
C GLU A 268 -25.41 33.87 -6.27
N GLY A 269 -24.23 34.02 -6.93
CA GLY A 269 -22.93 34.32 -6.30
C GLY A 269 -22.20 33.11 -5.72
N PHE A 270 -22.58 31.87 -6.11
CA PHE A 270 -21.87 30.67 -5.72
C PHE A 270 -20.80 30.29 -6.74
N LEU A 271 -19.70 29.74 -6.25
CA LEU A 271 -18.71 29.11 -7.12
C LEU A 271 -19.24 27.77 -7.65
N VAL A 272 -19.11 27.59 -8.95
CA VAL A 272 -19.54 26.36 -9.66
C VAL A 272 -18.42 25.90 -10.60
N ALA A 273 -18.36 24.60 -10.86
CA ALA A 273 -17.49 24.06 -11.90
C ALA A 273 -18.11 24.28 -13.29
N GLN A 274 -17.28 24.61 -14.28
CA GLN A 274 -17.71 24.64 -15.69
C GLN A 274 -17.68 23.23 -16.33
N GLY A 275 -16.97 22.29 -15.73
CA GLY A 275 -16.80 20.90 -16.18
C GLY A 275 -15.96 20.10 -15.22
N ASP A 276 -15.54 18.92 -15.66
CA ASP A 276 -14.54 18.12 -14.96
C ASP A 276 -13.12 18.61 -15.27
N PHE A 277 -12.13 18.02 -14.62
CA PHE A 277 -10.73 18.23 -14.95
C PHE A 277 -10.43 17.76 -16.38
N GLU A 278 -9.70 18.54 -17.14
CA GLU A 278 -9.20 18.13 -18.47
C GLU A 278 -8.05 17.14 -18.39
N GLU A 279 -7.35 17.10 -17.26
CA GLU A 279 -6.17 16.28 -17.02
C GLU A 279 -6.47 15.24 -15.93
N PRO A 280 -5.94 14.01 -16.03
CA PRO A 280 -6.15 13.00 -14.99
C PRO A 280 -5.66 13.45 -13.63
N VAL A 281 -6.45 13.17 -12.61
CA VAL A 281 -6.13 13.47 -11.21
C VAL A 281 -5.16 12.41 -10.66
N GLY A 282 -4.25 12.82 -9.79
CA GLY A 282 -3.31 11.91 -9.12
C GLY A 282 -2.09 11.50 -9.96
N PRO A 283 -1.38 10.42 -9.63
CA PRO A 283 -0.20 9.95 -10.35
C PRO A 283 -0.52 9.57 -11.80
N GLY A 284 0.16 10.18 -12.77
CA GLY A 284 -0.17 10.09 -14.19
C GLY A 284 0.54 8.99 -14.98
N PHE A 285 0.72 7.80 -14.41
CA PHE A 285 1.47 6.75 -15.06
C PHE A 285 0.66 5.91 -16.08
N TRP A 286 -0.66 5.94 -16.06
CA TRP A 286 -1.53 5.27 -17.03
C TRP A 286 -1.77 6.04 -18.32
N ASN A 287 -1.25 7.24 -18.43
CA ASN A 287 -1.48 8.12 -19.56
C ASN A 287 -0.20 8.41 -20.36
N ARG A 288 0.80 7.57 -20.20
CA ARG A 288 2.02 7.61 -21.00
C ARG A 288 1.86 6.65 -22.17
N GLY A 289 1.21 7.13 -23.21
CA GLY A 289 1.27 6.57 -24.53
C GLY A 289 2.29 7.34 -25.36
#